data_b192cbe348ff292d41c8d7b5cb5f7014
#
_entry.id   b192cbe348ff292d41c8d7b5cb5f7014
#
_cell.length_a   1.000
_cell.length_b   1.000
_cell.length_c   1.000
_cell.angle_alpha   90.00
_cell.angle_beta   90.00
_cell.angle_gamma   90.00
#
_symmetry.space_group_name_H-M   'P 1'
#
loop_
_entity.id
_entity.type
_entity.pdbx_description
1 polymer ?
#
loop_
_entity_poly.entity_id
_entity_poly.type
_entity_poly.pdbx_seq_one_letter_code
_entity_poly.pdbx_strand_id
1 'polypeptide(L)'
;SAALTVLLTALTACGGLREKVESKLWETAAPALVQGNMDLLYKGACDETYLKLVNSTAEDCASYYDENMTLQAQAFMNVFDVNDLDGTQTDRFADIMKQVYAQAEYTVGAVSQVDDTHFLVDVTVTPLDFPKQVDGALYTGLMTFVNAYGDVTDEQLNAMTDEEYAKY
;
A
#
# COMPACT_ATOMS: atom_id res chain seq x y z
N SER A 1 -7.87 16.42 5.31
CA SER A 1 -8.46 15.11 5.57
C SER A 1 -9.30 14.71 4.37
N ALA A 2 -8.95 13.63 3.72
CA ALA A 2 -9.78 13.02 2.69
C ALA A 2 -10.60 11.91 3.34
N ALA A 3 -11.93 11.97 3.22
CA ALA A 3 -12.80 10.87 3.62
C ALA A 3 -12.88 9.88 2.47
N LEU A 4 -12.42 8.66 2.69
CA LEU A 4 -12.56 7.55 1.76
C LEU A 4 -13.79 6.74 2.15
N THR A 5 -14.77 6.66 1.26
CA THR A 5 -15.98 5.86 1.46
C THR A 5 -15.81 4.50 0.81
N VAL A 6 -15.78 3.45 1.60
CA VAL A 6 -15.71 2.05 1.12
C VAL A 6 -17.12 1.47 1.12
N LEU A 7 -17.61 1.05 -0.05
CA LEU A 7 -18.91 0.42 -0.23
C LEU A 7 -18.76 -1.11 -0.19
N LEU A 8 -19.27 -1.75 0.87
CA LEU A 8 -19.34 -3.20 0.97
C LEU A 8 -20.72 -3.71 0.56
N THR A 9 -20.77 -4.65 -0.36
CA THR A 9 -22.01 -5.36 -0.76
C THR A 9 -22.07 -6.74 -0.09
N ALA A 10 -23.05 -6.97 0.76
CA ALA A 10 -23.30 -8.27 1.39
C ALA A 10 -24.32 -9.08 0.60
N LEU A 11 -24.08 -10.38 0.46
CA LEU A 11 -24.95 -11.33 -0.23
C LEU A 11 -26.17 -11.71 0.65
N THR A 12 -27.36 -11.51 0.12
CA THR A 12 -28.65 -11.76 0.77
C THR A 12 -29.01 -13.24 0.87
N ALA A 13 -29.44 -13.69 2.06
CA ALA A 13 -30.24 -14.90 2.26
C ALA A 13 -31.33 -14.71 3.31
N CYS A 14 -32.56 -14.82 2.89
CA CYS A 14 -33.89 -14.86 3.49
C CYS A 14 -34.10 -14.85 5.02
N GLY A 15 -35.01 -13.94 5.51
CA GLY A 15 -35.94 -14.07 6.62
C GLY A 15 -35.83 -13.09 7.78
N GLY A 16 -36.86 -12.33 8.04
CA GLY A 16 -36.95 -11.13 8.90
C GLY A 16 -36.54 -11.20 10.39
N LEU A 17 -36.28 -12.38 10.99
CA LEU A 17 -35.61 -12.49 12.30
C LEU A 17 -34.08 -12.59 12.16
N ARG A 18 -33.60 -13.02 11.00
CA ARG A 18 -32.20 -12.97 10.61
C ARG A 18 -31.74 -11.54 10.37
N GLU A 19 -32.52 -10.68 9.75
CA GLU A 19 -32.16 -9.30 9.40
C GLU A 19 -31.63 -8.48 10.58
N LYS A 20 -32.28 -8.53 11.74
CA LYS A 20 -31.81 -7.77 12.92
C LYS A 20 -30.54 -8.32 13.55
N VAL A 21 -30.33 -9.63 13.46
CA VAL A 21 -29.10 -10.28 13.97
C VAL A 21 -27.96 -10.05 12.96
N GLU A 22 -28.25 -10.14 11.68
CA GLU A 22 -27.29 -9.88 10.60
C GLU A 22 -26.86 -8.42 10.57
N SER A 23 -27.77 -7.44 10.71
CA SER A 23 -27.44 -6.03 10.81
C SER A 23 -26.48 -5.73 11.97
N LYS A 24 -26.75 -6.26 13.17
CA LYS A 24 -25.84 -6.10 14.32
C LYS A 24 -24.49 -6.78 14.13
N LEU A 25 -24.45 -7.90 13.42
CA LEU A 25 -23.20 -8.58 13.09
C LEU A 25 -22.36 -7.71 12.14
N TRP A 26 -22.98 -7.10 11.14
CA TRP A 26 -22.31 -6.20 10.19
C TRP A 26 -21.86 -4.88 10.81
N GLU A 27 -22.57 -4.33 11.80
CA GLU A 27 -22.11 -3.18 12.56
C GLU A 27 -20.73 -3.40 13.21
N THR A 28 -20.43 -4.66 13.57
CA THR A 28 -19.12 -5.03 14.15
C THR A 28 -18.14 -5.55 13.11
N ALA A 29 -18.62 -6.32 12.12
CA ALA A 29 -17.78 -6.94 11.12
C ALA A 29 -17.27 -5.94 10.07
N ALA A 30 -18.08 -4.96 9.67
CA ALA A 30 -17.70 -4.01 8.64
C ALA A 30 -16.50 -3.13 9.05
N PRO A 31 -16.44 -2.53 10.24
CA PRO A 31 -15.23 -1.82 10.69
C PRO A 31 -14.01 -2.74 10.78
N ALA A 32 -14.18 -3.96 11.29
CA ALA A 32 -13.08 -4.92 11.40
C ALA A 32 -12.55 -5.34 10.02
N LEU A 33 -13.43 -5.52 9.05
CA LEU A 33 -13.05 -5.82 7.66
C LEU A 33 -12.30 -4.65 7.01
N VAL A 34 -12.78 -3.43 7.22
CA VAL A 34 -12.10 -2.22 6.69
C VAL A 34 -10.76 -2.03 7.38
N GLN A 35 -10.68 -2.17 8.71
CA GLN A 35 -9.43 -2.09 9.45
C GLN A 35 -8.42 -3.12 8.95
N GLY A 36 -8.82 -4.37 8.82
CA GLY A 36 -7.94 -5.45 8.34
C GLY A 36 -7.47 -5.23 6.90
N ASN A 37 -8.31 -4.70 6.01
CA ASN A 37 -7.90 -4.33 4.67
C ASN A 37 -6.86 -3.19 4.68
N MET A 38 -7.03 -2.17 5.52
CA MET A 38 -6.07 -1.09 5.66
C MET A 38 -4.74 -1.59 6.23
N ASP A 39 -4.80 -2.43 7.27
CA ASP A 39 -3.61 -3.03 7.88
C ASP A 39 -2.87 -3.95 6.89
N LEU A 40 -3.60 -4.77 6.11
CA LEU A 40 -3.01 -5.58 5.05
C LEU A 40 -2.34 -4.72 3.98
N LEU A 41 -3.03 -3.74 3.43
CA LEU A 41 -2.54 -2.93 2.31
C LEU A 41 -1.35 -2.05 2.67
N TYR A 42 -1.34 -1.51 3.88
CA TYR A 42 -0.32 -0.54 4.29
C TYR A 42 0.79 -1.14 5.15
N LYS A 43 0.51 -2.20 5.92
CA LYS A 43 1.45 -2.74 6.92
C LYS A 43 1.75 -4.23 6.73
N GLY A 44 1.08 -4.90 5.78
CA GLY A 44 1.18 -6.34 5.61
C GLY A 44 0.70 -7.13 6.82
N ALA A 45 -0.19 -6.56 7.62
CA ALA A 45 -0.67 -7.14 8.87
C ALA A 45 -2.11 -7.65 8.72
N CYS A 46 -2.36 -8.88 9.19
CA CYS A 46 -3.69 -9.47 9.24
C CYS A 46 -3.91 -10.05 10.64
N ASP A 47 -4.90 -9.55 11.36
CA ASP A 47 -5.29 -10.12 12.64
C ASP A 47 -6.21 -11.34 12.46
N GLU A 48 -6.40 -12.11 13.55
CA GLU A 48 -7.25 -13.31 13.50
C GLU A 48 -8.72 -13.01 13.14
N THR A 49 -9.22 -11.83 13.49
CA THR A 49 -10.60 -11.43 13.20
C THR A 49 -10.77 -11.21 11.71
N TYR A 50 -9.86 -10.47 11.12
CA TYR A 50 -9.83 -10.24 9.68
C TYR A 50 -9.68 -11.56 8.89
N LEU A 51 -8.71 -12.40 9.27
CA LEU A 51 -8.49 -13.70 8.62
C LEU A 51 -9.75 -14.57 8.63
N LYS A 52 -10.50 -14.60 9.74
CA LYS A 52 -11.78 -15.31 9.82
C LYS A 52 -12.87 -14.69 8.94
N LEU A 53 -12.93 -13.36 8.86
CA LEU A 53 -13.91 -12.65 8.04
C LEU A 53 -13.71 -12.90 6.54
N VAL A 54 -12.47 -12.93 6.09
CA VAL A 54 -12.13 -13.12 4.66
C VAL A 54 -11.86 -14.59 4.30
N ASN A 55 -11.90 -15.50 5.27
CA ASN A 55 -11.59 -16.92 5.12
C ASN A 55 -10.21 -17.14 4.47
N SER A 56 -9.19 -16.50 5.01
CA SER A 56 -7.80 -16.54 4.53
C SER A 56 -6.84 -17.00 5.64
N THR A 57 -5.58 -17.13 5.31
CA THR A 57 -4.49 -17.48 6.23
C THR A 57 -3.47 -16.35 6.37
N ALA A 58 -2.64 -16.39 7.40
CA ALA A 58 -1.55 -15.43 7.56
C ALA A 58 -0.52 -15.54 6.42
N GLU A 59 -0.32 -16.74 5.89
CA GLU A 59 0.57 -17.00 4.75
C GLU A 59 0.03 -16.35 3.47
N ASP A 60 -1.27 -16.53 3.17
CA ASP A 60 -1.92 -15.89 2.03
C ASP A 60 -1.84 -14.35 2.12
N CYS A 61 -2.06 -13.80 3.33
CA CYS A 61 -1.92 -12.36 3.56
C CYS A 61 -0.49 -11.86 3.29
N ALA A 62 0.52 -12.56 3.77
CA ALA A 62 1.92 -12.18 3.54
C ALA A 62 2.26 -12.24 2.04
N SER A 63 1.85 -13.30 1.34
CA SER A 63 2.05 -13.45 -0.11
C SER A 63 1.36 -12.32 -0.88
N TYR A 64 0.10 -12.04 -0.56
CA TYR A 64 -0.65 -10.95 -1.19
C TYR A 64 0.00 -9.59 -0.99
N TYR A 65 0.51 -9.32 0.23
CA TYR A 65 1.20 -8.07 0.52
C TYR A 65 2.49 -7.93 -0.28
N ASP A 66 3.31 -8.98 -0.34
CA ASP A 66 4.56 -8.99 -1.08
C ASP A 66 4.32 -8.82 -2.59
N GLU A 67 3.35 -9.53 -3.15
CA GLU A 67 2.94 -9.37 -4.55
C GLU A 67 2.47 -7.95 -4.85
N ASN A 68 1.64 -7.37 -3.96
CA ASN A 68 1.16 -5.99 -4.13
C ASN A 68 2.30 -4.98 -4.09
N MET A 69 3.26 -5.12 -3.16
CA MET A 69 4.42 -4.23 -3.09
C MET A 69 5.31 -4.34 -4.32
N THR A 70 5.50 -5.55 -4.84
CA THR A 70 6.21 -5.78 -6.11
C THR A 70 5.52 -5.09 -7.29
N LEU A 71 4.19 -5.20 -7.40
CA LEU A 71 3.42 -4.49 -8.44
C LEU A 71 3.51 -2.97 -8.31
N GLN A 72 3.47 -2.43 -7.09
CA GLN A 72 3.65 -0.99 -6.84
C GLN A 72 5.05 -0.52 -7.24
N ALA A 73 6.08 -1.31 -6.92
CA ALA A 73 7.46 -1.04 -7.32
C ALA A 73 7.60 -1.00 -8.83
N GLN A 74 7.09 -2.00 -9.54
CA GLN A 74 7.10 -2.05 -11.00
C GLN A 74 6.35 -0.87 -11.63
N ALA A 75 5.18 -0.52 -11.09
CA ALA A 75 4.41 0.64 -11.56
C ALA A 75 5.20 1.94 -11.40
N PHE A 76 5.87 2.12 -10.25
CA PHE A 76 6.73 3.27 -9.98
C PHE A 76 7.92 3.33 -10.95
N MET A 77 8.63 2.21 -11.11
CA MET A 77 9.77 2.10 -12.02
C MET A 77 9.38 2.42 -13.47
N ASN A 78 8.22 1.94 -13.93
CA ASN A 78 7.69 2.25 -15.26
C ASN A 78 7.43 3.75 -15.46
N VAL A 79 6.95 4.46 -14.43
CA VAL A 79 6.71 5.92 -14.52
C VAL A 79 8.03 6.69 -14.72
N PHE A 80 9.11 6.21 -14.13
CA PHE A 80 10.43 6.86 -14.18
C PHE A 80 11.39 6.22 -15.19
N ASP A 81 10.91 5.31 -16.03
CA ASP A 81 11.70 4.60 -17.07
C ASP A 81 12.93 3.88 -16.48
N VAL A 82 12.79 3.33 -15.28
CA VAL A 82 13.85 2.57 -14.60
C VAL A 82 13.84 1.15 -15.12
N ASN A 83 14.93 0.75 -15.78
CA ASN A 83 15.10 -0.61 -16.26
C ASN A 83 15.58 -1.55 -15.15
N ASP A 84 14.98 -2.73 -15.09
CA ASP A 84 15.37 -3.81 -14.17
C ASP A 84 15.72 -5.06 -14.97
N LEU A 85 17.04 -5.30 -15.15
CA LEU A 85 17.53 -6.38 -15.99
C LEU A 85 17.56 -7.73 -15.27
N ASP A 86 17.62 -7.73 -13.94
CA ASP A 86 17.81 -8.95 -13.11
C ASP A 86 16.83 -9.11 -11.96
N GLY A 87 15.85 -8.22 -11.81
CA GLY A 87 14.85 -8.21 -10.74
C GLY A 87 15.31 -7.53 -9.44
N THR A 88 16.60 -7.20 -9.31
CA THR A 88 17.17 -6.63 -8.07
C THR A 88 16.61 -5.25 -7.75
N GLN A 89 16.35 -4.43 -8.77
CA GLN A 89 15.79 -3.10 -8.57
C GLN A 89 14.33 -3.17 -8.13
N THR A 90 13.55 -4.07 -8.70
CA THR A 90 12.16 -4.31 -8.29
C THR A 90 12.09 -4.68 -6.81
N ASP A 91 12.95 -5.57 -6.33
CA ASP A 91 12.99 -5.97 -4.92
C ASP A 91 13.35 -4.79 -4.01
N ARG A 92 14.36 -3.99 -4.39
CA ARG A 92 14.75 -2.79 -3.64
C ARG A 92 13.63 -1.75 -3.56
N PHE A 93 12.95 -1.50 -4.68
CA PHE A 93 11.82 -0.57 -4.70
C PHE A 93 10.63 -1.12 -3.92
N ALA A 94 10.35 -2.43 -3.96
CA ALA A 94 9.33 -3.07 -3.15
C ALA A 94 9.59 -2.87 -1.64
N ASP A 95 10.84 -3.03 -1.20
CA ASP A 95 11.24 -2.78 0.19
C ASP A 95 11.10 -1.30 0.59
N ILE A 96 11.39 -0.38 -0.31
CA ILE A 96 11.16 1.05 -0.09
C ILE A 96 9.66 1.33 0.04
N MET A 97 8.83 0.77 -0.85
CA MET A 97 7.37 0.93 -0.78
C MET A 97 6.80 0.39 0.53
N LYS A 98 7.27 -0.77 1.02
CA LYS A 98 6.91 -1.31 2.34
C LYS A 98 7.21 -0.32 3.46
N GLN A 99 8.40 0.29 3.45
CA GLN A 99 8.80 1.27 4.47
C GLN A 99 7.96 2.55 4.41
N VAL A 100 7.64 3.03 3.21
CA VAL A 100 6.80 4.22 3.02
C VAL A 100 5.37 3.93 3.49
N TYR A 101 4.79 2.82 3.04
CA TYR A 101 3.41 2.46 3.37
C TYR A 101 3.22 2.14 4.85
N ALA A 102 4.23 1.57 5.52
CA ALA A 102 4.21 1.32 6.96
C ALA A 102 4.05 2.60 7.81
N GLN A 103 4.35 3.78 7.25
CA GLN A 103 4.16 5.07 7.91
C GLN A 103 2.74 5.61 7.79
N ALA A 104 1.85 4.93 7.05
CA ALA A 104 0.48 5.37 6.89
C ALA A 104 -0.27 5.37 8.23
N GLU A 105 -0.84 6.51 8.57
CA GLU A 105 -1.70 6.69 9.74
C GLU A 105 -3.15 6.80 9.29
N TYR A 106 -4.00 5.93 9.81
CA TYR A 106 -5.44 5.92 9.54
C TYR A 106 -6.21 5.49 10.76
N THR A 107 -7.46 5.91 10.80
CA THR A 107 -8.42 5.53 11.84
C THR A 107 -9.70 5.10 11.17
N VAL A 108 -10.16 3.89 11.48
CA VAL A 108 -11.47 3.39 11.09
C VAL A 108 -12.47 3.86 12.14
N GLY A 109 -13.49 4.59 11.69
CA GLY A 109 -14.44 5.27 12.55
C GLY A 109 -15.81 4.58 12.58
N ALA A 110 -16.85 5.41 12.58
CA ALA A 110 -18.23 4.94 12.71
C ALA A 110 -18.69 4.15 11.47
N VAL A 111 -19.55 3.18 11.71
CA VAL A 111 -20.31 2.50 10.67
C VAL A 111 -21.73 3.02 10.65
N SER A 112 -22.30 3.21 9.47
CA SER A 112 -23.69 3.54 9.26
C SER A 112 -24.30 2.62 8.20
N GLN A 113 -25.49 2.13 8.46
CA GLN A 113 -26.24 1.33 7.49
C GLN A 113 -26.97 2.27 6.52
N VAL A 114 -26.78 2.03 5.22
CA VAL A 114 -27.47 2.79 4.15
C VAL A 114 -28.77 2.09 3.77
N ASP A 115 -28.70 0.78 3.61
CA ASP A 115 -29.85 -0.08 3.34
C ASP A 115 -29.55 -1.51 3.85
N ASP A 116 -30.40 -2.47 3.52
CA ASP A 116 -30.31 -3.86 4.02
C ASP A 116 -29.01 -4.59 3.62
N THR A 117 -28.27 -4.07 2.64
CA THR A 117 -27.07 -4.72 2.07
C THR A 117 -25.84 -3.83 2.02
N HIS A 118 -25.99 -2.55 2.34
CA HIS A 118 -24.90 -1.56 2.21
C HIS A 118 -24.61 -0.87 3.53
N PHE A 119 -23.33 -0.84 3.87
CA PHE A 119 -22.79 -0.13 5.02
C PHE A 119 -21.72 0.86 4.57
N LEU A 120 -21.70 2.01 5.21
CA LEU A 120 -20.63 3.00 5.11
C LEU A 120 -19.76 2.90 6.35
N VAL A 121 -18.46 2.88 6.16
CA VAL A 121 -17.49 2.94 7.26
C VAL A 121 -16.63 4.17 7.04
N ASP A 122 -16.57 5.05 8.03
CA ASP A 122 -15.74 6.23 7.99
C ASP A 122 -14.27 5.85 8.16
N VAL A 123 -13.41 6.34 7.27
CA VAL A 123 -11.96 6.19 7.39
C VAL A 123 -11.32 7.57 7.30
N THR A 124 -10.55 7.91 8.32
CA THR A 124 -9.70 9.10 8.31
C THR A 124 -8.27 8.69 8.03
N VAL A 125 -7.66 9.27 7.00
CA VAL A 125 -6.26 9.03 6.63
C VAL A 125 -5.47 10.31 6.84
N THR A 126 -4.32 10.22 7.52
CA THR A 126 -3.35 11.30 7.63
C THR A 126 -2.45 11.26 6.39
N PRO A 127 -2.42 12.31 5.57
CA PRO A 127 -1.53 12.33 4.39
C PRO A 127 -0.07 12.19 4.80
N LEU A 128 0.67 11.33 4.10
CA LEU A 128 2.12 11.27 4.23
C LEU A 128 2.75 12.51 3.59
N ASP A 129 3.72 13.13 4.25
CA ASP A 129 4.51 14.24 3.71
C ASP A 129 5.65 13.72 2.80
N PHE A 130 5.31 12.70 1.99
CA PHE A 130 6.21 12.02 1.08
C PHE A 130 6.87 12.94 0.06
N PRO A 131 6.16 13.90 -0.60
CA PRO A 131 6.78 14.75 -1.61
C PRO A 131 7.99 15.52 -1.10
N LYS A 132 7.92 16.10 0.11
CA LYS A 132 9.04 16.86 0.67
C LYS A 132 10.24 16.00 1.06
N GLN A 133 9.98 14.76 1.52
CA GLN A 133 11.06 13.83 1.86
C GLN A 133 11.77 13.34 0.60
N VAL A 134 11.02 13.08 -0.48
CA VAL A 134 11.57 12.68 -1.78
C VAL A 134 12.37 13.81 -2.42
N ASP A 135 11.87 15.05 -2.40
CA ASP A 135 12.59 16.21 -2.93
C ASP A 135 13.97 16.38 -2.28
N GLY A 136 14.03 16.23 -0.94
CA GLY A 136 15.30 16.32 -0.22
C GLY A 136 16.26 15.18 -0.55
N ALA A 137 15.75 13.95 -0.67
CA ALA A 137 16.54 12.77 -1.00
C ALA A 137 17.03 12.82 -2.47
N LEU A 138 16.17 13.19 -3.42
CA LEU A 138 16.52 13.36 -4.83
C LEU A 138 17.57 14.47 -5.01
N TYR A 139 17.39 15.61 -4.34
CA TYR A 139 18.39 16.68 -4.39
C TYR A 139 19.74 16.21 -3.85
N THR A 140 19.76 15.52 -2.72
CA THR A 140 20.98 14.99 -2.11
C THR A 140 21.64 13.94 -3.02
N GLY A 141 20.86 13.03 -3.59
CA GLY A 141 21.33 12.01 -4.55
C GLY A 141 21.94 12.66 -5.80
N LEU A 142 21.23 13.62 -6.38
CA LEU A 142 21.69 14.38 -7.54
C LEU A 142 23.00 15.13 -7.25
N MET A 143 23.09 15.81 -6.11
CA MET A 143 24.31 16.53 -5.73
C MET A 143 25.48 15.58 -5.45
N THR A 144 25.21 14.40 -4.89
CA THR A 144 26.22 13.36 -4.70
C THR A 144 26.75 12.86 -6.04
N PHE A 145 25.84 12.59 -7.00
CA PHE A 145 26.21 12.20 -8.35
C PHE A 145 27.03 13.28 -9.07
N VAL A 146 26.56 14.53 -9.08
CA VAL A 146 27.26 15.65 -9.70
C VAL A 146 28.64 15.86 -9.07
N ASN A 147 28.79 15.75 -7.76
CA ASN A 147 30.09 15.89 -7.09
C ASN A 147 31.05 14.73 -7.40
N ALA A 148 30.51 13.53 -7.59
CA ALA A 148 31.33 12.37 -7.92
C ALA A 148 31.73 12.31 -9.41
N TYR A 149 30.87 12.78 -10.29
CA TYR A 149 31.00 12.61 -11.74
C TYR A 149 30.91 13.89 -12.56
N GLY A 150 30.90 15.07 -11.93
CA GLY A 150 30.78 16.37 -12.63
C GLY A 150 31.86 16.65 -13.63
N ASP A 151 33.00 15.98 -13.53
CA ASP A 151 34.12 16.05 -14.48
C ASP A 151 34.20 14.87 -15.46
N VAL A 152 33.21 13.96 -15.43
CA VAL A 152 33.15 12.75 -16.28
C VAL A 152 32.59 13.13 -17.65
N THR A 153 33.25 12.71 -18.72
CA THR A 153 32.79 12.95 -20.08
C THR A 153 31.62 12.05 -20.46
N ASP A 154 30.83 12.45 -21.48
CA ASP A 154 29.73 11.63 -22.01
C ASP A 154 30.19 10.22 -22.41
N GLU A 155 31.45 10.07 -22.93
CA GLU A 155 32.01 8.77 -23.26
C GLU A 155 32.26 7.90 -22.03
N GLN A 156 32.65 8.50 -20.92
CA GLN A 156 32.85 7.79 -19.64
C GLN A 156 31.53 7.43 -19.00
N LEU A 157 30.51 8.30 -19.05
CA LEU A 157 29.15 8.02 -18.59
C LEU A 157 28.55 6.85 -19.37
N ASN A 158 28.69 6.85 -20.70
CA ASN A 158 28.16 5.76 -21.54
C ASN A 158 28.92 4.42 -21.38
N ALA A 159 30.10 4.44 -20.78
CA ALA A 159 30.90 3.24 -20.49
C ALA A 159 30.67 2.71 -19.06
N MET A 160 29.89 3.40 -18.22
CA MET A 160 29.55 2.93 -16.89
C MET A 160 28.74 1.64 -16.96
N THR A 161 29.07 0.73 -16.07
CA THR A 161 28.29 -0.50 -15.87
C THR A 161 27.04 -0.20 -15.03
N ASP A 162 26.03 -1.07 -15.13
CA ASP A 162 24.80 -0.96 -14.31
C ASP A 162 25.12 -0.98 -12.80
N GLU A 163 26.18 -1.72 -12.40
CA GLU A 163 26.67 -1.72 -11.00
C GLU A 163 27.24 -0.38 -10.54
N GLU A 164 27.83 0.38 -11.46
CA GLU A 164 28.37 1.72 -11.15
C GLU A 164 27.22 2.72 -11.05
N TYR A 165 26.22 2.65 -11.94
CA TYR A 165 24.99 3.44 -11.82
C TYR A 165 24.17 3.14 -10.57
N ALA A 166 24.09 1.88 -10.16
CA ALA A 166 23.31 1.46 -9.00
C ALA A 166 23.87 1.93 -7.63
N LYS A 167 25.04 2.57 -7.60
CA LYS A 167 25.64 3.13 -6.36
C LYS A 167 25.10 4.51 -6.01
N TYR A 168 24.36 5.15 -6.92
CA TYR A 168 23.86 6.52 -6.81
C TYR A 168 22.35 6.60 -6.94
#